data_07be7ad26fe9d465180ea2f2be527622
#
_entry.id   07be7ad26fe9d465180ea2f2be527622
#
_cell.length_a   1.000
_cell.length_b   1.000
_cell.length_c   1.000
_cell.angle_alpha   90.00
_cell.angle_beta   90.00
_cell.angle_gamma   90.00
#
_symmetry.space_group_name_H-M   'P 1'
#
loop_
_entity.id
_entity.type
_entity.pdbx_description
1 polymer ?
#
loop_
_entity_poly.entity_id
_entity_poly.type
_entity_poly.pdbx_seq_one_letter_code
_entity_poly.pdbx_strand_id
1 'polypeptide(L)'
;MAVDEKQLTEDILRLAATDVRRCMQCGRCSANCEAASKMDLLPHRVVWDLNSGYASELLEADAPWQCLSCMACEERCPRGVSPARIMEVLRLLQIRQQGNNKLPAESVEHYPSDMPQQLLVAAFRKYNK
;
A
#
# COMPACT_ATOMS: atom_id res chain seq x y z
N MET A 1 -4.51 8.97 16.35
CA MET A 1 -5.89 8.63 15.93
C MET A 1 -5.95 7.13 15.73
N ALA A 2 -6.93 6.47 16.30
CA ALA A 2 -7.09 5.03 16.07
C ALA A 2 -7.44 4.83 14.58
N VAL A 3 -6.62 4.03 13.90
CA VAL A 3 -6.89 3.64 12.51
C VAL A 3 -8.08 2.69 12.56
N ASP A 4 -9.16 3.00 11.85
CA ASP A 4 -10.26 2.08 11.70
C ASP A 4 -9.81 0.94 10.77
N GLU A 5 -9.44 -0.20 11.35
CA GLU A 5 -8.97 -1.39 10.65
C GLU A 5 -9.92 -1.85 9.54
N LYS A 6 -11.21 -1.74 9.80
CA LYS A 6 -12.22 -2.12 8.83
C LYS A 6 -12.21 -1.21 7.61
N GLN A 7 -12.19 0.11 7.84
CA GLN A 7 -12.14 1.10 6.77
C GLN A 7 -10.83 0.97 5.97
N LEU A 8 -9.71 0.78 6.66
CA LEU A 8 -8.41 0.58 6.01
C LEU A 8 -8.40 -0.68 5.14
N THR A 9 -8.93 -1.79 5.65
CA THR A 9 -9.06 -3.04 4.90
C THR A 9 -9.92 -2.85 3.64
N GLU A 10 -11.08 -2.19 3.76
CA GLU A 10 -11.97 -1.92 2.64
C GLU A 10 -11.29 -1.03 1.58
N ASP A 11 -10.55 -0.01 1.99
CA ASP A 11 -9.81 0.87 1.08
C ASP A 11 -8.70 0.11 0.34
N ILE A 12 -7.95 -0.74 1.02
CA ILE A 12 -6.92 -1.58 0.40
C ILE A 12 -7.55 -2.51 -0.64
N LEU A 13 -8.64 -3.21 -0.29
CA LEU A 13 -9.31 -4.13 -1.19
C LEU A 13 -9.90 -3.44 -2.41
N ARG A 14 -10.49 -2.27 -2.21
CA ARG A 14 -11.04 -1.45 -3.29
C ARG A 14 -9.95 -1.00 -4.27
N LEU A 15 -8.81 -0.53 -3.76
CA LEU A 15 -7.69 -0.07 -4.58
C LEU A 15 -6.97 -1.24 -5.29
N ALA A 16 -6.81 -2.37 -4.61
CA ALA A 16 -6.19 -3.57 -5.17
C ALA A 16 -7.10 -4.32 -6.16
N ALA A 17 -8.41 -3.99 -6.18
CA ALA A 17 -9.41 -4.65 -7.01
C ALA A 17 -9.37 -6.18 -6.90
N THR A 18 -9.20 -6.71 -5.68
CA THR A 18 -9.11 -8.15 -5.40
C THR A 18 -9.99 -8.53 -4.21
N ASP A 19 -10.50 -9.76 -4.21
CA ASP A 19 -11.32 -10.29 -3.10
C ASP A 19 -10.53 -11.36 -2.34
N VAL A 20 -10.01 -10.98 -1.17
CA VAL A 20 -9.20 -11.86 -0.31
C VAL A 20 -10.01 -13.01 0.30
N ARG A 21 -11.35 -12.90 0.41
CA ARG A 21 -12.21 -13.95 0.94
C ARG A 21 -12.23 -15.21 0.07
N ARG A 22 -11.83 -15.08 -1.19
CA ARG A 22 -11.70 -16.20 -2.11
C ARG A 22 -10.45 -17.05 -1.85
N CYS A 23 -9.51 -16.53 -1.07
CA CYS A 23 -8.26 -17.22 -0.78
C CYS A 23 -8.49 -18.47 0.07
N MET A 24 -8.00 -19.61 -0.40
CA MET A 24 -8.04 -20.89 0.34
C MET A 24 -6.73 -21.24 1.04
N GLN A 25 -5.80 -20.27 1.14
CA GLN A 25 -4.51 -20.44 1.82
C GLN A 25 -3.67 -21.62 1.31
N CYS A 26 -3.70 -21.92 0.03
CA CYS A 26 -2.96 -23.03 -0.56
C CYS A 26 -1.45 -22.81 -0.67
N GLY A 27 -0.96 -21.57 -0.48
CA GLY A 27 0.46 -21.20 -0.45
C GLY A 27 1.16 -21.16 -1.82
N ARG A 28 0.46 -21.39 -2.94
CA ARG A 28 1.07 -21.38 -4.29
C ARG A 28 1.72 -20.04 -4.62
N CYS A 29 1.11 -18.93 -4.23
CA CYS A 29 1.65 -17.58 -4.45
C CYS A 29 3.01 -17.39 -3.78
N SER A 30 3.19 -17.93 -2.56
CA SER A 30 4.46 -17.85 -1.82
C SER A 30 5.50 -18.84 -2.34
N ALA A 31 5.07 -20.05 -2.70
CA ALA A 31 5.97 -21.08 -3.25
C ALA A 31 6.60 -20.65 -4.60
N ASN A 32 5.93 -19.80 -5.35
CA ASN A 32 6.41 -19.28 -6.64
C ASN A 32 7.02 -17.87 -6.55
N CYS A 33 7.18 -17.32 -5.35
CA CYS A 33 7.71 -15.98 -5.17
C CYS A 33 9.23 -15.98 -5.12
N GLU A 34 9.88 -15.37 -6.12
CA GLU A 34 11.34 -15.24 -6.19
C GLU A 34 11.92 -14.43 -5.00
N ALA A 35 11.12 -13.51 -4.47
CA ALA A 35 11.55 -12.68 -3.34
C ALA A 35 11.19 -13.29 -1.97
N ALA A 36 10.57 -14.48 -1.91
CA ALA A 36 10.06 -15.06 -0.67
C ALA A 36 11.12 -15.16 0.46
N SER A 37 12.37 -15.47 0.11
CA SER A 37 13.45 -15.59 1.07
C SER A 37 13.89 -14.27 1.74
N LYS A 38 13.47 -13.13 1.16
CA LYS A 38 13.81 -11.79 1.66
C LYS A 38 12.63 -11.10 2.34
N MET A 39 11.42 -11.65 2.21
CA MET A 39 10.22 -11.07 2.77
C MET A 39 10.06 -11.44 4.25
N ASP A 40 9.68 -10.47 5.06
CA ASP A 40 9.22 -10.64 6.44
C ASP A 40 7.83 -11.29 6.47
N LEU A 41 6.95 -10.93 5.54
CA LEU A 41 5.63 -11.52 5.34
C LEU A 41 5.49 -12.11 3.93
N LEU A 42 5.20 -13.41 3.88
CA LEU A 42 4.96 -14.09 2.60
C LEU A 42 3.64 -13.68 1.95
N PRO A 43 3.50 -13.74 0.61
CA PRO A 43 2.29 -13.31 -0.08
C PRO A 43 0.99 -13.92 0.44
N HIS A 44 0.94 -15.22 0.76
CA HIS A 44 -0.27 -15.81 1.33
C HIS A 44 -0.58 -15.31 2.72
N ARG A 45 0.44 -14.94 3.51
CA ARG A 45 0.28 -14.38 4.84
C ARG A 45 -0.30 -12.98 4.79
N VAL A 46 0.18 -12.13 3.88
CA VAL A 46 -0.40 -10.80 3.64
C VAL A 46 -1.90 -10.88 3.31
N VAL A 47 -2.29 -11.83 2.45
CA VAL A 47 -3.71 -12.05 2.14
C VAL A 47 -4.50 -12.49 3.37
N TRP A 48 -3.93 -13.36 4.22
CA TRP A 48 -4.56 -13.82 5.44
C TRP A 48 -4.73 -12.71 6.47
N ASP A 49 -3.68 -11.92 6.70
CA ASP A 49 -3.70 -10.82 7.66
C ASP A 49 -4.75 -9.76 7.25
N LEU A 50 -4.80 -9.42 5.95
CA LEU A 50 -5.81 -8.51 5.42
C LEU A 50 -7.24 -9.06 5.58
N ASN A 51 -7.45 -10.35 5.32
CA ASN A 51 -8.74 -11.00 5.51
C ASN A 51 -9.17 -11.09 6.98
N SER A 52 -8.20 -11.12 7.89
CA SER A 52 -8.41 -11.20 9.34
C SER A 52 -8.55 -9.84 10.01
N GLY A 53 -8.38 -8.73 9.26
CA GLY A 53 -8.53 -7.37 9.78
C GLY A 53 -7.27 -6.78 10.44
N TYR A 54 -6.09 -7.29 10.12
CA TYR A 54 -4.78 -6.78 10.59
C TYR A 54 -4.13 -5.87 9.52
N ALA A 55 -4.90 -4.96 8.95
CA ALA A 55 -4.45 -4.10 7.87
C ALA A 55 -3.37 -3.09 8.29
N SER A 56 -3.44 -2.59 9.53
CA SER A 56 -2.44 -1.65 10.07
C SER A 56 -1.06 -2.28 10.20
N GLU A 57 -0.96 -3.55 10.62
CA GLU A 57 0.30 -4.27 10.72
C GLU A 57 0.99 -4.41 9.36
N LEU A 58 0.20 -4.56 8.29
CA LEU A 58 0.72 -4.64 6.92
C LEU A 58 1.36 -3.33 6.43
N LEU A 59 0.96 -2.19 6.99
CA LEU A 59 1.56 -0.90 6.66
C LEU A 59 2.95 -0.72 7.30
N GLU A 60 3.30 -1.52 8.31
CA GLU A 60 4.62 -1.49 8.94
C GLU A 60 5.56 -2.56 8.36
N ALA A 61 5.04 -3.48 7.54
CA ALA A 61 5.79 -4.58 6.96
C ALA A 61 6.76 -4.13 5.85
N ASP A 62 7.89 -4.82 5.72
CA ASP A 62 8.87 -4.62 4.65
C ASP A 62 8.50 -5.40 3.36
N ALA A 63 7.65 -6.41 3.46
CA ALA A 63 7.25 -7.25 2.34
C ALA A 63 6.80 -6.49 1.08
N PRO A 64 6.03 -5.37 1.17
CA PRO A 64 5.68 -4.59 0.00
C PRO A 64 6.89 -4.08 -0.79
N TRP A 65 7.99 -3.74 -0.10
CA TRP A 65 9.22 -3.23 -0.72
C TRP A 65 10.13 -4.32 -1.29
N GLN A 66 10.01 -5.54 -0.79
CA GLN A 66 10.72 -6.71 -1.31
C GLN A 66 10.00 -7.31 -2.53
N CYS A 67 8.73 -6.99 -2.74
CA CYS A 67 7.94 -7.49 -3.85
C CYS A 67 8.45 -6.93 -5.20
N LEU A 68 8.77 -7.83 -6.13
CA LEU A 68 9.27 -7.48 -7.47
C LEU A 68 8.16 -7.06 -8.45
N SER A 69 6.90 -7.06 -8.05
CA SER A 69 5.74 -6.78 -8.92
C SER A 69 5.70 -7.63 -10.20
N CYS A 70 6.21 -8.85 -10.13
CA CYS A 70 6.27 -9.76 -11.28
C CYS A 70 4.93 -10.44 -11.63
N MET A 71 3.89 -10.25 -10.81
CA MET A 71 2.52 -10.79 -10.94
C MET A 71 2.44 -12.33 -10.97
N ALA A 72 3.52 -13.06 -10.77
CA ALA A 72 3.52 -14.53 -10.77
C ALA A 72 2.57 -15.14 -9.71
N CYS A 73 2.40 -14.49 -8.58
CA CYS A 73 1.46 -14.92 -7.54
C CYS A 73 -0.01 -14.77 -7.97
N GLU A 74 -0.35 -13.79 -8.80
CA GLU A 74 -1.69 -13.62 -9.38
C GLU A 74 -1.97 -14.71 -10.43
N GLU A 75 -1.05 -14.93 -11.36
CA GLU A 75 -1.17 -15.92 -12.41
C GLU A 75 -1.28 -17.36 -11.88
N ARG A 76 -0.61 -17.64 -10.77
CA ARG A 76 -0.61 -18.97 -10.15
C ARG A 76 -1.77 -19.19 -9.17
N CYS A 77 -2.56 -18.17 -8.90
CA CYS A 77 -3.67 -18.27 -7.95
C CYS A 77 -4.90 -18.96 -8.59
N PRO A 78 -5.32 -20.14 -8.11
CA PRO A 78 -6.49 -20.84 -8.65
C PRO A 78 -7.81 -20.13 -8.31
N ARG A 79 -7.79 -19.18 -7.38
CA ARG A 79 -8.96 -18.42 -6.93
C ARG A 79 -8.98 -16.97 -7.45
N GLY A 80 -7.97 -16.58 -8.25
CA GLY A 80 -7.90 -15.24 -8.82
C GLY A 80 -7.71 -14.14 -7.76
N VAL A 81 -7.01 -14.43 -6.66
CA VAL A 81 -6.57 -13.42 -5.70
C VAL A 81 -5.23 -12.87 -6.13
N SER A 82 -5.03 -11.57 -6.01
CA SER A 82 -3.78 -10.92 -6.41
C SER A 82 -3.01 -10.33 -5.23
N PRO A 83 -2.11 -11.10 -4.60
CA PRO A 83 -1.23 -10.58 -3.56
C PRO A 83 -0.33 -9.45 -4.07
N ALA A 84 0.11 -9.50 -5.34
CA ALA A 84 0.95 -8.46 -5.94
C ALA A 84 0.27 -7.10 -5.94
N ARG A 85 -1.02 -7.01 -6.30
CA ARG A 85 -1.78 -5.76 -6.27
C ARG A 85 -1.96 -5.24 -4.84
N ILE A 86 -2.14 -6.13 -3.87
CA ILE A 86 -2.17 -5.75 -2.46
C ILE A 86 -0.84 -5.11 -2.06
N MET A 87 0.29 -5.71 -2.43
CA MET A 87 1.63 -5.16 -2.15
C MET A 87 1.82 -3.77 -2.79
N GLU A 88 1.32 -3.55 -4.00
CA GLU A 88 1.37 -2.22 -4.65
C GLU A 88 0.56 -1.18 -3.90
N VAL A 89 -0.64 -1.53 -3.45
CA VAL A 89 -1.50 -0.64 -2.66
C VAL A 89 -0.86 -0.33 -1.31
N LEU A 90 -0.29 -1.32 -0.63
CA LEU A 90 0.42 -1.11 0.63
C LEU A 90 1.59 -0.12 0.46
N ARG A 91 2.41 -0.26 -0.59
CA ARG A 91 3.45 0.73 -0.93
C ARG A 91 2.88 2.13 -1.15
N LEU A 92 1.77 2.21 -1.88
CA LEU A 92 1.11 3.49 -2.14
C LEU A 92 0.67 4.17 -0.84
N LEU A 93 0.09 3.41 0.08
CA LEU A 93 -0.39 3.94 1.37
C LEU A 93 0.76 4.30 2.31
N GLN A 94 1.85 3.56 2.30
CA GLN A 94 3.06 3.89 3.07
C GLN A 94 3.69 5.20 2.60
N ILE A 95 3.74 5.46 1.28
CA ILE A 95 4.31 6.69 0.72
C ILE A 95 3.34 7.86 0.85
N ARG A 96 2.05 7.62 0.60
CA ARG A 96 1.03 8.65 0.55
C ARG A 96 0.06 8.48 1.72
N GLN A 97 0.51 8.84 2.90
CA GLN A 97 -0.38 8.91 4.06
C GLN A 97 -1.48 9.92 3.78
N GLN A 98 -2.72 9.45 3.73
CA GLN A 98 -3.86 10.33 3.49
C GLN A 98 -3.94 11.40 4.58
N GLY A 99 -4.03 12.65 4.15
CA GLY A 99 -4.10 13.81 5.05
C GLY A 99 -2.77 14.51 5.33
N ASN A 100 -1.61 13.85 5.17
CA ASN A 100 -0.29 14.47 5.39
C ASN A 100 0.25 15.21 4.14
N ASN A 101 -0.48 15.17 3.03
CA ASN A 101 -0.06 15.80 1.77
C ASN A 101 -0.66 17.19 1.57
N LYS A 102 -1.29 17.76 2.59
CA LYS A 102 -1.77 19.16 2.52
C LYS A 102 -0.68 20.09 3.03
N LEU A 103 -0.32 21.06 2.23
CA LEU A 103 0.52 22.17 2.64
C LEU A 103 -0.37 23.23 3.30
N PRO A 104 -0.24 23.47 4.62
CA PRO A 104 -0.97 24.55 5.25
C PRO A 104 -0.46 25.91 4.75
N ALA A 105 -1.32 26.90 4.68
CA ALA A 105 -0.96 28.24 4.19
C ALA A 105 0.15 28.88 5.05
N GLU A 106 0.19 28.57 6.34
CA GLU A 106 1.22 29.03 7.28
C GLU A 106 2.61 28.53 6.93
N SER A 107 2.74 27.42 6.20
CA SER A 107 4.03 26.90 5.77
C SER A 107 4.79 27.83 4.83
N VAL A 108 4.10 28.78 4.17
CA VAL A 108 4.71 29.75 3.25
C VAL A 108 5.70 30.66 3.98
N GLU A 109 5.45 30.98 5.24
CA GLU A 109 6.34 31.83 6.05
C GLU A 109 7.70 31.18 6.34
N HIS A 110 7.80 29.84 6.21
CA HIS A 110 9.03 29.08 6.48
C HIS A 110 9.91 28.89 5.24
N TYR A 111 9.47 29.34 4.06
CA TYR A 111 10.26 29.22 2.85
C TYR A 111 11.16 30.45 2.62
N PRO A 112 12.35 30.24 2.01
CA PRO A 112 13.23 31.34 1.69
C PRO A 112 12.55 32.38 0.79
N SER A 113 12.78 33.67 1.06
CA SER A 113 12.16 34.78 0.34
C SER A 113 12.58 34.86 -1.15
N ASP A 114 13.67 34.21 -1.51
CA ASP A 114 14.18 34.09 -2.88
C ASP A 114 13.60 32.90 -3.66
N MET A 115 12.73 32.10 -3.01
CA MET A 115 12.10 30.97 -3.69
C MET A 115 11.14 31.44 -4.79
N PRO A 116 11.24 30.88 -6.01
CA PRO A 116 10.35 31.23 -7.10
C PRO A 116 8.88 30.98 -6.75
N GLN A 117 8.03 32.00 -6.88
CA GLN A 117 6.58 31.87 -6.58
C GLN A 117 5.90 30.73 -7.34
N GLN A 118 6.36 30.46 -8.58
CA GLN A 118 5.82 29.38 -9.41
C GLN A 118 6.02 28.00 -8.76
N LEU A 119 7.12 27.80 -8.02
CA LEU A 119 7.37 26.56 -7.29
C LEU A 119 6.34 26.36 -6.17
N LEU A 120 6.06 27.42 -5.40
CA LEU A 120 5.03 27.40 -4.35
C LEU A 120 3.64 27.12 -4.94
N VAL A 121 3.26 27.82 -6.01
CA VAL A 121 1.98 27.61 -6.67
C VAL A 121 1.84 26.18 -7.19
N ALA A 122 2.90 25.62 -7.77
CA ALA A 122 2.91 24.24 -8.25
C ALA A 122 2.76 23.23 -7.10
N ALA A 123 3.45 23.46 -5.99
CA ALA A 123 3.35 22.62 -4.79
C ALA A 123 1.94 22.66 -4.20
N PHE A 124 1.36 23.85 -4.01
CA PHE A 124 0.01 24.00 -3.49
C PHE A 124 -1.06 23.35 -4.40
N ARG A 125 -0.91 23.47 -5.72
CA ARG A 125 -1.79 22.77 -6.68
C ARG A 125 -1.72 21.25 -6.57
N LYS A 126 -0.54 20.71 -6.32
CA LYS A 126 -0.31 19.27 -6.22
C LYS A 126 -0.85 18.69 -4.92
N TYR A 127 -0.65 19.38 -3.81
CA TYR A 127 -0.90 18.84 -2.46
C TYR A 127 -2.18 19.30 -1.79
N ASN A 128 -2.95 20.20 -2.41
CA ASN A 128 -4.22 20.71 -1.87
C ASN A 128 -5.44 20.36 -2.75
N LYS A 129 -5.38 19.23 -3.42
CA LYS A 129 -6.55 18.70 -4.15
C LYS A 129 -7.46 17.90 -3.24
#